data_96c43784c2e3ee579ac78cc5db39ded4
#
_entry.id   96c43784c2e3ee579ac78cc5db39ded4
#
_cell.length_a   1.000
_cell.length_b   1.000
_cell.length_c   1.000
_cell.angle_alpha   90.00
_cell.angle_beta   90.00
_cell.angle_gamma   90.00
#
_symmetry.space_group_name_H-M   'P 1'
#
loop_
_entity.id
_entity.type
_entity.pdbx_description
1 polymer ?
#
loop_
_entity_poly.entity_id
_entity_poly.type
_entity_poly.pdbx_seq_one_letter_code
_entity_poly.pdbx_strand_id
1 'polypeptide(L)'
;MRICGMDEVGRGCLAGPLTAAAVIINHQETRNKLKDSKKLNSKQRNKLYKKILKMADVVEIEIISVRQINNRGMGWANKQIFKNLIKRIEADKYIVDGNLKIRKAESIVKADSKIPEVMAASIVAKVTRDKLMRDLHKQHPKYGWRTNVGYGTSYHIRAIKEFWMIRYHRSVFVTSALRNGSRSDNES
;
A
#
# COMPACT_ATOMS: atom_id res chain seq x y z
N MET A 1 -11.84 23.70 -7.15
CA MET A 1 -12.10 22.60 -6.19
C MET A 1 -10.84 21.76 -6.08
N ARG A 2 -10.29 21.67 -4.88
CA ARG A 2 -9.02 21.01 -4.55
C ARG A 2 -9.32 19.58 -4.09
N ILE A 3 -9.04 18.61 -4.96
CA ILE A 3 -9.33 17.18 -4.71
C ILE A 3 -8.07 16.51 -4.17
N CYS A 4 -8.18 15.84 -3.02
CA CYS A 4 -7.15 14.99 -2.46
C CYS A 4 -7.51 13.52 -2.71
N GLY A 5 -6.76 12.84 -3.58
CA GLY A 5 -6.88 11.41 -3.81
C GLY A 5 -6.00 10.62 -2.87
N MET A 6 -6.50 9.51 -2.33
CA MET A 6 -5.79 8.66 -1.38
C MET A 6 -5.93 7.19 -1.74
N ASP A 7 -4.85 6.44 -1.56
CA ASP A 7 -4.84 4.98 -1.74
C ASP A 7 -3.80 4.32 -0.83
N GLU A 8 -3.98 3.04 -0.50
CA GLU A 8 -3.08 2.26 0.33
C GLU A 8 -2.56 1.01 -0.38
N VAL A 9 -1.43 0.51 0.11
CA VAL A 9 -0.81 -0.73 -0.34
C VAL A 9 -0.30 -1.57 0.83
N GLY A 10 -0.43 -2.88 0.67
CA GLY A 10 0.12 -3.83 1.64
C GLY A 10 -0.89 -4.35 2.66
N ARG A 11 -2.21 -4.26 2.42
CA ARG A 11 -3.24 -4.80 3.34
C ARG A 11 -3.10 -6.30 3.58
N GLY A 12 -3.01 -7.10 2.52
CA GLY A 12 -2.96 -8.56 2.57
C GLY A 12 -1.57 -9.18 2.72
N CYS A 13 -0.54 -8.39 3.07
CA CYS A 13 0.82 -8.90 3.19
C CYS A 13 1.06 -9.61 4.53
N LEU A 14 1.88 -10.67 4.51
CA LEU A 14 2.36 -11.38 5.71
C LEU A 14 3.46 -10.59 6.45
N ALA A 15 4.16 -9.70 5.74
CA ALA A 15 5.26 -8.90 6.31
C ALA A 15 5.25 -7.47 5.79
N GLY A 16 5.87 -6.58 6.57
CA GLY A 16 6.05 -5.17 6.24
C GLY A 16 4.88 -4.28 6.62
N PRO A 17 5.08 -2.95 6.56
CA PRO A 17 4.10 -1.96 6.96
C PRO A 17 2.91 -1.87 6.00
N LEU A 18 1.82 -1.25 6.47
CA LEU A 18 0.80 -0.66 5.61
C LEU A 18 1.28 0.73 5.22
N THR A 19 1.18 1.07 3.94
CA THR A 19 1.60 2.37 3.42
C THR A 19 0.47 2.99 2.63
N ALA A 20 0.16 4.26 2.86
CA ALA A 20 -0.77 5.03 2.05
C ALA A 20 -0.12 6.33 1.58
N ALA A 21 -0.65 6.86 0.50
CA ALA A 21 -0.32 8.20 0.04
C ALA A 21 -1.58 9.03 -0.18
N ALA A 22 -1.42 10.34 -0.12
CA ALA A 22 -2.41 11.33 -0.48
C ALA A 22 -1.78 12.31 -1.47
N VAL A 23 -2.48 12.61 -2.54
CA VAL A 23 -1.98 13.46 -3.64
C VAL A 23 -3.02 14.48 -4.05
N ILE A 24 -2.59 15.74 -4.24
CA ILE A 24 -3.38 16.80 -4.86
C ILE A 24 -2.69 17.24 -6.15
N ILE A 25 -3.46 17.34 -7.24
CA ILE A 25 -2.98 17.77 -8.55
C ILE A 25 -3.94 18.84 -9.09
N ASN A 26 -3.50 20.10 -9.18
CA ASN A 26 -4.32 21.18 -9.68
C ASN A 26 -4.18 21.38 -11.21
N HIS A 27 -3.08 20.90 -11.81
CA HIS A 27 -2.81 21.10 -13.24
C HIS A 27 -3.53 20.04 -14.10
N GLN A 28 -4.43 20.49 -14.98
CA GLN A 28 -5.23 19.62 -15.84
C GLN A 28 -4.37 18.75 -16.79
N GLU A 29 -3.27 19.29 -17.30
CA GLU A 29 -2.35 18.56 -18.17
C GLU A 29 -1.73 17.35 -17.47
N THR A 30 -1.37 17.49 -16.19
CA THR A 30 -0.85 16.39 -15.35
C THR A 30 -1.90 15.31 -15.13
N ARG A 31 -3.14 15.72 -14.86
CA ARG A 31 -4.28 14.79 -14.68
C ARG A 31 -4.54 13.95 -15.92
N ASN A 32 -4.45 14.56 -17.11
CA ASN A 32 -4.65 13.84 -18.38
C ASN A 32 -3.54 12.80 -18.63
N LYS A 33 -2.28 13.13 -18.36
CA LYS A 33 -1.15 12.20 -18.51
C LYS A 33 -1.22 10.98 -17.59
N LEU A 34 -1.92 11.08 -16.46
CA LEU A 34 -2.14 9.96 -15.54
C LEU A 34 -3.20 8.98 -16.02
N LYS A 35 -4.26 9.47 -16.70
CA LYS A 35 -5.35 8.61 -17.22
C LYS A 35 -4.87 7.53 -18.19
N ASP A 36 -3.77 7.76 -18.90
CA ASP A 36 -3.20 6.84 -19.89
C ASP A 36 -2.31 5.74 -19.28
N SER A 37 -2.13 5.71 -17.95
CA SER A 37 -1.14 4.87 -17.26
C SER A 37 -1.68 3.54 -16.72
N LYS A 38 -2.69 2.92 -17.35
CA LYS A 38 -3.45 1.77 -16.82
C LYS A 38 -2.70 0.45 -16.62
N LYS A 39 -1.54 0.23 -17.27
CA LYS A 39 -0.72 -0.99 -17.10
C LYS A 39 0.76 -0.63 -17.09
N LEU A 40 1.27 -0.28 -15.92
CA LEU A 40 2.68 0.07 -15.77
C LEU A 40 3.50 -1.10 -15.25
N ASN A 41 4.60 -1.42 -15.93
CA ASN A 41 5.65 -2.24 -15.35
C ASN A 41 6.42 -1.45 -14.26
N SER A 42 7.29 -2.12 -13.51
CA SER A 42 8.03 -1.49 -12.40
C SER A 42 8.88 -0.28 -12.84
N LYS A 43 9.53 -0.35 -14.01
CA LYS A 43 10.37 0.74 -14.54
C LYS A 43 9.53 1.97 -14.92
N GLN A 44 8.41 1.75 -15.59
CA GLN A 44 7.46 2.81 -15.96
C GLN A 44 6.83 3.46 -14.73
N ARG A 45 6.45 2.64 -13.72
CA ARG A 45 5.90 3.14 -12.44
C ARG A 45 6.90 4.01 -11.69
N ASN A 46 8.17 3.62 -11.63
CA ASN A 46 9.23 4.44 -11.03
C ASN A 46 9.45 5.77 -11.77
N LYS A 47 9.36 5.77 -13.11
CA LYS A 47 9.46 7.00 -13.91
C LYS A 47 8.27 7.94 -13.63
N LEU A 48 7.06 7.37 -13.55
CA LEU A 48 5.85 8.15 -13.28
C LEU A 48 5.82 8.66 -11.82
N TYR A 49 6.26 7.86 -10.85
CA TYR A 49 6.46 8.29 -9.47
C TYR A 49 7.31 9.57 -9.38
N LYS A 50 8.47 9.60 -10.06
CA LYS A 50 9.33 10.78 -10.07
C LYS A 50 8.65 12.00 -10.70
N LYS A 51 7.80 11.79 -11.73
CA LYS A 51 7.01 12.85 -12.34
C LYS A 51 5.94 13.37 -11.38
N ILE A 52 5.21 12.47 -10.71
CA ILE A 52 4.19 12.85 -9.73
C ILE A 52 4.80 13.72 -8.64
N LEU A 53 5.94 13.34 -8.06
CA LEU A 53 6.63 14.13 -7.03
C LEU A 53 7.03 15.54 -7.47
N LYS A 54 7.22 15.76 -8.78
CA LYS A 54 7.59 17.09 -9.34
C LYS A 54 6.38 17.94 -9.72
N MET A 55 5.25 17.30 -10.04
CA MET A 55 4.10 17.95 -10.68
C MET A 55 2.87 18.04 -9.75
N ALA A 56 2.84 17.29 -8.67
CA ALA A 56 1.77 17.35 -7.69
C ALA A 56 1.99 18.56 -6.74
N ASP A 57 0.91 19.22 -6.38
CA ASP A 57 0.93 20.33 -5.44
C ASP A 57 1.14 19.85 -4.00
N VAL A 58 0.61 18.66 -3.69
CA VAL A 58 0.78 18.00 -2.39
C VAL A 58 1.02 16.51 -2.61
N VAL A 59 2.01 15.97 -1.94
CA VAL A 59 2.25 14.52 -1.80
C VAL A 59 2.58 14.23 -0.35
N GLU A 60 1.69 13.52 0.34
CA GLU A 60 1.88 13.07 1.71
C GLU A 60 1.87 11.55 1.76
N ILE A 61 2.73 10.99 2.61
CA ILE A 61 2.86 9.55 2.82
C ILE A 61 2.66 9.25 4.29
N GLU A 62 1.89 8.20 4.56
CA GLU A 62 1.68 7.68 5.90
C GLU A 62 2.05 6.20 5.96
N ILE A 63 2.65 5.77 7.07
CA ILE A 63 3.10 4.40 7.29
C ILE A 63 2.61 3.93 8.66
N ILE A 64 1.85 2.83 8.67
CA ILE A 64 1.51 2.12 9.90
C ILE A 64 2.44 0.92 10.05
N SER A 65 3.19 0.89 11.12
CA SER A 65 4.20 -0.14 11.38
C SER A 65 3.58 -1.51 11.64
N VAL A 66 4.36 -2.57 11.43
CA VAL A 66 3.95 -3.95 11.76
C VAL A 66 3.57 -4.09 13.23
N ARG A 67 4.31 -3.44 14.15
CA ARG A 67 3.99 -3.44 15.58
C ARG A 67 2.58 -2.88 15.85
N GLN A 68 2.22 -1.77 15.22
CA GLN A 68 0.88 -1.19 15.36
C GLN A 68 -0.21 -2.09 14.77
N ILE A 69 0.08 -2.74 13.61
CA ILE A 69 -0.85 -3.69 12.99
C ILE A 69 -1.07 -4.91 13.88
N ASN A 70 0.00 -5.49 14.43
CA ASN A 70 -0.08 -6.64 15.32
C ASN A 70 -0.85 -6.32 16.62
N ASN A 71 -0.68 -5.10 17.16
CA ASN A 71 -1.32 -4.70 18.41
C ASN A 71 -2.79 -4.29 18.23
N ARG A 72 -3.17 -3.67 17.09
CA ARG A 72 -4.47 -3.02 16.91
C ARG A 72 -5.31 -3.61 15.78
N GLY A 73 -4.72 -4.51 15.00
CA GLY A 73 -5.37 -5.16 13.87
C GLY A 73 -5.40 -4.31 12.59
N MET A 74 -5.59 -4.99 11.46
CA MET A 74 -5.60 -4.36 10.13
C MET A 74 -6.81 -3.45 9.91
N GLY A 75 -7.96 -3.78 10.47
CA GLY A 75 -9.16 -2.94 10.35
C GLY A 75 -8.96 -1.55 10.95
N TRP A 76 -8.31 -1.48 12.12
CA TRP A 76 -7.90 -0.21 12.71
C TRP A 76 -6.84 0.50 11.85
N ALA A 77 -5.78 -0.21 11.46
CA ALA A 77 -4.67 0.35 10.68
C ALA A 77 -5.16 1.00 9.38
N ASN A 78 -6.07 0.31 8.67
CA ASN A 78 -6.62 0.77 7.40
C ASN A 78 -7.47 2.05 7.52
N LYS A 79 -8.18 2.23 8.63
CA LYS A 79 -8.91 3.47 8.90
C LYS A 79 -7.99 4.58 9.41
N GLN A 80 -7.04 4.22 10.28
CA GLN A 80 -6.16 5.19 10.93
C GLN A 80 -5.20 5.86 9.96
N ILE A 81 -4.69 5.12 8.94
CA ILE A 81 -3.74 5.64 7.97
C ILE A 81 -4.33 6.82 7.20
N PHE A 82 -5.58 6.72 6.75
CA PHE A 82 -6.25 7.80 6.05
C PHE A 82 -6.67 8.95 6.97
N LYS A 83 -7.08 8.64 8.22
CA LYS A 83 -7.36 9.69 9.21
C LYS A 83 -6.13 10.55 9.50
N ASN A 84 -4.95 9.94 9.53
CA ASN A 84 -3.69 10.66 9.74
C ASN A 84 -3.36 11.57 8.54
N LEU A 85 -3.56 11.09 7.31
CA LEU A 85 -3.37 11.89 6.09
C LEU A 85 -4.34 13.09 6.04
N ILE A 86 -5.65 12.86 6.29
CA ILE A 86 -6.67 13.92 6.27
C ILE A 86 -6.37 15.03 7.28
N LYS A 87 -5.75 14.71 8.42
CA LYS A 87 -5.39 15.72 9.43
C LYS A 87 -4.26 16.66 8.98
N ARG A 88 -3.41 16.23 8.03
CA ARG A 88 -2.24 16.98 7.58
C ARG A 88 -2.47 17.77 6.29
N ILE A 89 -3.56 17.48 5.59
CA ILE A 89 -3.83 18.03 4.27
C ILE A 89 -5.12 18.84 4.32
N GLU A 90 -5.11 20.01 3.72
CA GLU A 90 -6.30 20.82 3.50
C GLU A 90 -6.77 20.65 2.05
N ALA A 91 -8.02 20.20 1.87
CA ALA A 91 -8.65 20.00 0.58
C ALA A 91 -10.18 20.19 0.67
N ASP A 92 -10.81 20.55 -0.44
CA ASP A 92 -12.27 20.70 -0.53
C ASP A 92 -12.96 19.32 -0.53
N LYS A 93 -12.29 18.31 -1.10
CA LYS A 93 -12.80 16.95 -1.22
C LYS A 93 -11.70 15.93 -1.02
N TYR A 94 -11.97 14.90 -0.20
CA TYR A 94 -11.09 13.74 0.00
C TYR A 94 -11.73 12.50 -0.63
N ILE A 95 -10.99 11.78 -1.47
CA ILE A 95 -11.44 10.57 -2.14
C ILE A 95 -10.47 9.43 -1.83
N VAL A 96 -10.99 8.32 -1.31
CA VAL A 96 -10.23 7.10 -0.98
C VAL A 96 -10.65 5.98 -1.91
N ASP A 97 -9.68 5.18 -2.39
CA ASP A 97 -10.02 3.95 -3.09
C ASP A 97 -10.66 2.93 -2.16
N GLY A 98 -11.68 2.22 -2.67
CA GLY A 98 -12.36 1.14 -1.95
C GLY A 98 -13.71 1.53 -1.34
N ASN A 99 -14.09 0.85 -0.23
CA ASN A 99 -15.40 0.98 0.41
C ASN A 99 -15.33 1.32 1.91
N LEU A 100 -14.24 1.95 2.35
CA LEU A 100 -14.03 2.28 3.75
C LEU A 100 -14.91 3.45 4.20
N LYS A 101 -15.57 3.30 5.35
CA LYS A 101 -16.28 4.43 5.98
C LYS A 101 -15.27 5.27 6.77
N ILE A 102 -14.89 6.42 6.21
CA ILE A 102 -13.97 7.39 6.81
C ILE A 102 -14.66 8.74 6.88
N ARG A 103 -14.69 9.35 8.09
CA ARG A 103 -15.24 10.70 8.25
C ARG A 103 -14.47 11.69 7.39
N LYS A 104 -15.15 12.57 6.70
CA LYS A 104 -14.65 13.60 5.76
C LYS A 104 -14.12 13.05 4.42
N ALA A 105 -14.18 11.75 4.15
CA ALA A 105 -13.75 11.22 2.87
C ALA A 105 -14.88 10.44 2.19
N GLU A 106 -14.96 10.57 0.88
CA GLU A 106 -15.78 9.74 0.01
C GLU A 106 -14.98 8.51 -0.41
N SER A 107 -15.54 7.32 -0.24
CA SER A 107 -14.91 6.09 -0.69
C SER A 107 -15.54 5.63 -1.98
N ILE A 108 -14.71 5.43 -3.00
CA ILE A 108 -15.14 5.04 -4.35
C ILE A 108 -14.39 3.77 -4.76
N VAL A 109 -15.13 2.73 -5.07
CA VAL A 109 -14.55 1.45 -5.52
C VAL A 109 -13.87 1.64 -6.88
N LYS A 110 -12.61 1.20 -6.98
CA LYS A 110 -11.75 1.35 -8.16
C LYS A 110 -11.55 2.83 -8.56
N ALA A 111 -11.42 3.69 -7.57
CA ALA A 111 -11.14 5.12 -7.79
C ALA A 111 -9.75 5.32 -8.41
N ASP A 112 -8.79 4.45 -8.08
CA ASP A 112 -7.45 4.38 -8.66
C ASP A 112 -7.41 4.26 -10.18
N SER A 113 -8.48 3.73 -10.80
CA SER A 113 -8.63 3.61 -12.24
C SER A 113 -9.45 4.74 -12.89
N LYS A 114 -10.06 5.63 -12.10
CA LYS A 114 -11.01 6.64 -12.56
C LYS A 114 -10.57 8.06 -12.25
N ILE A 115 -9.92 8.26 -11.09
CA ILE A 115 -9.60 9.57 -10.52
C ILE A 115 -8.09 9.77 -10.53
N PRO A 116 -7.57 10.75 -11.27
CA PRO A 116 -6.12 10.95 -11.43
C PRO A 116 -5.36 11.12 -10.12
N GLU A 117 -5.93 11.82 -9.14
CA GLU A 117 -5.32 12.03 -7.82
C GLU A 117 -5.20 10.71 -7.05
N VAL A 118 -6.21 9.83 -7.12
CA VAL A 118 -6.20 8.51 -6.47
C VAL A 118 -5.22 7.58 -7.19
N MET A 119 -5.19 7.62 -8.53
CA MET A 119 -4.19 6.88 -9.33
C MET A 119 -2.76 7.32 -8.96
N ALA A 120 -2.51 8.62 -8.83
CA ALA A 120 -1.21 9.13 -8.40
C ALA A 120 -0.86 8.64 -6.98
N ALA A 121 -1.81 8.67 -6.05
CA ALA A 121 -1.64 8.18 -4.69
C ALA A 121 -1.29 6.68 -4.67
N SER A 122 -1.97 5.86 -5.48
CA SER A 122 -1.69 4.43 -5.66
C SER A 122 -0.23 4.19 -6.08
N ILE A 123 0.24 4.93 -7.09
CA ILE A 123 1.61 4.83 -7.58
C ILE A 123 2.62 5.24 -6.50
N VAL A 124 2.36 6.35 -5.79
CA VAL A 124 3.24 6.84 -4.72
C VAL A 124 3.31 5.83 -3.57
N ALA A 125 2.19 5.35 -3.10
CA ALA A 125 2.13 4.36 -2.02
C ALA A 125 2.87 3.07 -2.43
N LYS A 126 2.62 2.56 -3.64
CA LYS A 126 3.23 1.33 -4.16
C LYS A 126 4.75 1.43 -4.28
N VAL A 127 5.27 2.49 -4.91
CA VAL A 127 6.72 2.66 -5.08
C VAL A 127 7.42 2.83 -3.73
N THR A 128 6.83 3.61 -2.84
CA THR A 128 7.36 3.84 -1.49
C THR A 128 7.44 2.53 -0.71
N ARG A 129 6.35 1.75 -0.66
CA ARG A 129 6.35 0.49 0.07
C ARG A 129 7.29 -0.54 -0.52
N ASP A 130 7.33 -0.67 -1.84
CA ASP A 130 8.24 -1.61 -2.51
C ASP A 130 9.71 -1.28 -2.23
N LYS A 131 10.06 0.02 -2.10
CA LYS A 131 11.39 0.45 -1.66
C LYS A 131 11.67 0.01 -0.23
N LEU A 132 10.75 0.25 0.71
CA LEU A 132 10.89 -0.20 2.09
C LEU A 132 11.10 -1.73 2.19
N MET A 133 10.34 -2.50 1.42
CA MET A 133 10.48 -3.97 1.41
C MET A 133 11.80 -4.43 0.80
N ARG A 134 12.33 -3.74 -0.20
CA ARG A 134 13.67 -4.01 -0.74
C ARG A 134 14.79 -3.68 0.27
N ASP A 135 14.63 -2.62 1.03
CA ASP A 135 15.60 -2.26 2.07
C ASP A 135 15.58 -3.25 3.24
N LEU A 136 14.40 -3.74 3.63
CA LEU A 136 14.26 -4.84 4.59
C LEU A 136 14.85 -6.16 4.06
N HIS A 137 14.72 -6.42 2.76
CA HIS A 137 15.32 -7.62 2.13
C HIS A 137 16.85 -7.63 2.26
N LYS A 138 17.52 -6.49 2.17
CA LYS A 138 18.99 -6.42 2.35
C LYS A 138 19.42 -6.93 3.73
N GLN A 139 18.61 -6.70 4.76
CA GLN A 139 18.88 -7.15 6.13
C GLN A 139 18.40 -8.59 6.38
N HIS A 140 17.34 -9.03 5.66
CA HIS A 140 16.68 -10.31 5.85
C HIS A 140 16.42 -11.02 4.51
N PRO A 141 17.47 -11.39 3.73
CA PRO A 141 17.33 -11.88 2.36
C PRO A 141 16.57 -13.21 2.25
N LYS A 142 16.60 -14.02 3.30
CA LYS A 142 15.98 -15.35 3.33
C LYS A 142 14.47 -15.36 3.13
N TYR A 143 13.77 -14.26 3.39
CA TYR A 143 12.31 -14.17 3.18
C TYR A 143 11.88 -13.74 1.77
N GLY A 144 12.82 -13.43 0.87
CA GLY A 144 12.56 -13.09 -0.53
C GLY A 144 11.80 -11.78 -0.76
N TRP A 145 11.83 -10.83 0.19
CA TRP A 145 11.05 -9.59 0.13
C TRP A 145 11.42 -8.65 -1.02
N ARG A 146 12.54 -8.90 -1.69
CA ARG A 146 12.90 -8.19 -2.91
C ARG A 146 11.88 -8.38 -4.03
N THR A 147 11.32 -9.59 -4.13
CA THR A 147 10.38 -10.01 -5.18
C THR A 147 8.96 -10.11 -4.68
N ASN A 148 8.72 -10.79 -3.55
CA ASN A 148 7.37 -10.99 -3.02
C ASN A 148 6.82 -9.79 -2.25
N VAL A 149 7.65 -8.77 -1.95
CA VAL A 149 7.32 -7.54 -1.21
C VAL A 149 6.43 -7.76 0.03
N GLY A 150 6.61 -8.91 0.68
CA GLY A 150 5.90 -9.29 1.90
C GLY A 150 4.60 -10.06 1.68
N TYR A 151 4.17 -10.32 0.44
CA TYR A 151 3.00 -11.16 0.17
C TYR A 151 3.28 -12.64 0.46
N GLY A 152 2.22 -13.40 0.76
CA GLY A 152 2.26 -14.82 1.10
C GLY A 152 2.45 -15.73 -0.11
N THR A 153 3.53 -15.54 -0.87
CA THR A 153 3.93 -16.47 -1.92
C THR A 153 4.40 -17.79 -1.31
N SER A 154 4.38 -18.89 -2.09
CA SER A 154 4.87 -20.19 -1.65
C SER A 154 6.30 -20.13 -1.13
N TYR A 155 7.16 -19.31 -1.75
CA TYR A 155 8.52 -19.06 -1.27
C TYR A 155 8.52 -18.42 0.13
N HIS A 156 7.74 -17.36 0.34
CA HIS A 156 7.69 -16.64 1.61
C HIS A 156 7.15 -17.54 2.75
N ILE A 157 6.11 -18.33 2.45
CA ILE A 157 5.53 -19.28 3.42
C ILE A 157 6.55 -20.38 3.79
N ARG A 158 7.28 -20.94 2.81
CA ARG A 158 8.36 -21.91 3.09
C ARG A 158 9.47 -21.28 3.95
N ALA A 159 9.91 -20.07 3.60
CA ALA A 159 10.91 -19.35 4.38
C ALA A 159 10.46 -19.09 5.83
N ILE A 160 9.18 -18.79 6.06
CA ILE A 160 8.64 -18.63 7.42
C ILE A 160 8.62 -19.98 8.16
N LYS A 161 8.27 -21.08 7.50
CA LYS A 161 8.31 -22.43 8.11
C LYS A 161 9.74 -22.82 8.52
N GLU A 162 10.74 -22.47 7.70
CA GLU A 162 12.15 -22.81 7.92
C GLU A 162 12.85 -21.90 8.94
N PHE A 163 12.65 -20.57 8.81
CA PHE A 163 13.41 -19.55 9.57
C PHE A 163 12.60 -18.82 10.63
N TRP A 164 11.34 -19.20 10.83
CA TRP A 164 10.38 -18.59 11.75
C TRP A 164 10.01 -17.15 11.40
N MET A 165 9.06 -16.60 12.16
CA MET A 165 8.67 -15.19 12.06
C MET A 165 9.70 -14.29 12.75
N ILE A 166 9.89 -13.10 12.19
CA ILE A 166 10.64 -12.02 12.84
C ILE A 166 9.75 -10.80 13.03
N ARG A 167 10.22 -9.78 13.73
CA ARG A 167 9.48 -8.55 14.08
C ARG A 167 8.80 -7.81 12.93
N TYR A 168 9.19 -8.10 11.69
CA TYR A 168 8.59 -7.52 10.49
C TYR A 168 7.44 -8.34 9.92
N HIS A 169 7.10 -9.48 10.52
CA HIS A 169 5.94 -10.28 10.14
C HIS A 169 4.69 -9.89 10.94
N ARG A 170 3.55 -10.01 10.29
CA ARG A 170 2.24 -9.80 10.88
C ARG A 170 1.72 -11.12 11.44
N SER A 171 1.79 -11.29 12.75
CA SER A 171 1.55 -12.58 13.42
C SER A 171 0.23 -13.23 13.05
N VAL A 172 -0.88 -12.50 13.12
CA VAL A 172 -2.22 -13.01 12.78
C VAL A 172 -2.29 -13.47 11.32
N PHE A 173 -1.71 -12.71 10.39
CA PHE A 173 -1.71 -13.06 8.96
C PHE A 173 -0.88 -14.30 8.68
N VAL A 174 0.30 -14.42 9.30
CA VAL A 174 1.16 -15.60 9.15
C VAL A 174 0.49 -16.81 9.73
N THR A 175 -0.07 -16.74 10.95
CA THR A 175 -0.77 -17.85 11.58
C THR A 175 -1.93 -18.35 10.71
N SER A 176 -2.70 -17.43 10.14
CA SER A 176 -3.81 -17.76 9.22
C SER A 176 -3.30 -18.44 7.94
N ALA A 177 -2.22 -17.93 7.34
CA ALA A 177 -1.65 -18.50 6.12
C ALA A 177 -1.08 -19.91 6.34
N LEU A 178 -0.42 -20.15 7.48
CA LEU A 178 0.12 -21.48 7.82
C LEU A 178 -0.98 -22.51 8.08
N ARG A 179 -2.10 -22.12 8.70
CA ARG A 179 -3.27 -23.01 8.92
C ARG A 179 -3.94 -23.42 7.61
N ASN A 180 -4.07 -22.50 6.66
CA ASN A 180 -4.71 -22.76 5.37
C ASN A 180 -3.83 -23.63 4.47
N GLY A 181 -2.50 -23.51 4.55
CA GLY A 181 -1.55 -24.38 3.83
C GLY A 181 -1.56 -25.82 4.31
N SER A 182 -1.84 -26.08 5.59
CA SER A 182 -1.92 -27.44 6.14
C SER A 182 -3.22 -28.19 5.76
N ARG A 183 -4.25 -27.49 5.29
CA ARG A 183 -5.50 -28.12 4.81
C ARG A 183 -5.38 -28.64 3.38
N SER A 184 -4.62 -27.98 2.54
CA SER A 184 -4.39 -28.42 1.16
C SER A 184 -3.44 -29.62 1.06
N ASP A 185 -2.58 -29.83 2.06
CA ASP A 185 -1.63 -30.96 2.09
C ASP A 185 -2.28 -32.27 2.62
N ASN A 186 -3.50 -32.21 3.20
CA ASN A 186 -4.24 -33.37 3.74
C ASN A 186 -5.40 -33.84 2.82
N GLU A 187 -5.63 -33.20 1.70
CA GLU A 187 -6.68 -33.56 0.72
C GLU A 187 -6.10 -34.10 -0.61
N SER A 188 -4.80 -34.45 -0.64
CA SER A 188 -4.14 -34.99 -1.83
C SER A 188 -3.63 -36.44 -1.58
#